data_909321d3855d60ed9ba095aea2a695a9
#
_entry.id   909321d3855d60ed9ba095aea2a695a9
#
_cell.length_a   1.000
_cell.length_b   1.000
_cell.length_c   1.000
_cell.angle_alpha   90.00
_cell.angle_beta   90.00
_cell.angle_gamma   90.00
#
_symmetry.space_group_name_H-M   'P 1'
#
loop_
_entity.id
_entity.type
_entity.pdbx_description
1 polymer ?
#
loop_
_entity_poly.entity_id
_entity_poly.type
_entity_poly.pdbx_seq_one_letter_code
_entity_poly.pdbx_strand_id
1 'polypeptide(L)'
;MKQMLALLAVLGFAAAAWAQTPSKSDKIIVIDGYLFREMPVATHYIAKMHLLRTPSGASAVGFELTEPLPEKALKYAVPVGQVPEGEWLLKSYDEQKAAGEGRSISFGGTPMLKEGTAFPAFSATDIDGRVWTNADVEGKVMVLNLWFTGCGPCRAEMPELSGWKDEMPDVMFFSSTYEDAERARPVLEERRFNWIPIVNDRQFKKFVGDNGYPVTIVVDRTGTVSRVEYGTSPVQREELKQHIRSLRR
;
A
#
# COMPACT_ATOMS: atom_id res chain seq x y z
N MET A 1 47.59 -47.17 -37.32
CA MET A 1 46.59 -48.06 -36.70
C MET A 1 46.42 -47.64 -35.28
N LYS A 2 45.38 -46.99 -34.98
CA LYS A 2 44.60 -46.92 -33.72
C LYS A 2 43.61 -45.76 -33.87
N GLN A 3 42.35 -46.14 -34.11
CA GLN A 3 41.23 -45.24 -34.17
C GLN A 3 40.94 -44.75 -32.74
N MET A 4 40.89 -43.42 -32.55
CA MET A 4 40.32 -42.82 -31.35
C MET A 4 38.89 -42.39 -31.68
N LEU A 5 37.92 -43.07 -31.10
CA LEU A 5 36.52 -42.65 -31.05
C LEU A 5 36.40 -41.43 -30.13
N ALA A 6 35.92 -40.33 -30.69
CA ALA A 6 35.51 -39.17 -29.91
C ALA A 6 34.05 -39.38 -29.45
N LEU A 7 33.83 -39.54 -28.16
CA LEU A 7 32.51 -39.50 -27.51
C LEU A 7 32.07 -38.05 -27.37
N LEU A 8 31.07 -37.64 -28.13
CA LEU A 8 30.35 -36.38 -27.91
C LEU A 8 29.38 -36.56 -26.73
N ALA A 9 29.75 -36.00 -25.59
CA ALA A 9 28.83 -35.86 -24.45
C ALA A 9 27.87 -34.70 -24.72
N VAL A 10 26.63 -35.02 -25.03
CA VAL A 10 25.51 -34.05 -25.07
C VAL A 10 25.13 -33.73 -23.62
N LEU A 11 25.60 -32.60 -23.09
CA LEU A 11 25.12 -32.03 -21.84
C LEU A 11 23.74 -31.42 -22.08
N GLY A 12 22.72 -32.18 -21.77
CA GLY A 12 21.35 -31.69 -21.65
C GLY A 12 21.25 -30.68 -20.48
N PHE A 13 21.15 -29.40 -20.79
CA PHE A 13 20.72 -28.42 -19.83
C PHE A 13 19.23 -28.66 -19.50
N ALA A 14 18.95 -29.41 -18.45
CA ALA A 14 17.66 -29.40 -17.81
C ALA A 14 17.49 -28.04 -17.15
N ALA A 15 16.75 -27.14 -17.82
CA ALA A 15 16.23 -25.95 -17.19
C ALA A 15 15.28 -26.40 -16.09
N ALA A 16 15.78 -26.47 -14.85
CA ALA A 16 14.92 -26.59 -13.68
C ALA A 16 14.06 -25.33 -13.62
N ALA A 17 12.82 -25.45 -14.13
CA ALA A 17 11.79 -24.49 -13.82
C ALA A 17 11.64 -24.49 -12.29
N TRP A 18 12.17 -23.49 -11.66
CA TRP A 18 11.89 -23.20 -10.25
C TRP A 18 10.41 -22.86 -10.18
N ALA A 19 9.60 -23.90 -9.93
CA ALA A 19 8.24 -23.69 -9.47
C ALA A 19 8.34 -22.90 -8.16
N GLN A 20 8.13 -21.60 -8.24
CA GLN A 20 7.92 -20.78 -7.06
C GLN A 20 6.71 -21.37 -6.37
N THR A 21 6.91 -22.03 -5.25
CA THR A 21 5.83 -22.36 -4.33
C THR A 21 5.06 -21.06 -4.05
N PRO A 22 3.73 -21.02 -4.29
CA PRO A 22 2.97 -19.80 -4.04
C PRO A 22 3.18 -19.41 -2.58
N SER A 23 3.70 -18.21 -2.37
CA SER A 23 3.88 -17.66 -1.04
C SER A 23 2.50 -17.58 -0.39
N LYS A 24 2.45 -17.98 0.88
CA LYS A 24 1.26 -18.02 1.72
C LYS A 24 0.57 -16.66 1.70
N SER A 25 -0.61 -16.59 1.01
CA SER A 25 -1.56 -15.47 0.88
C SER A 25 -1.30 -14.40 -0.21
N ASP A 26 -1.30 -14.79 -1.47
CA ASP A 26 -1.73 -13.86 -2.52
C ASP A 26 -3.27 -13.74 -2.40
N LYS A 27 -3.71 -12.86 -1.51
CA LYS A 27 -5.15 -12.58 -1.35
C LYS A 27 -5.65 -11.98 -2.65
N ILE A 28 -6.54 -12.69 -3.33
CA ILE A 28 -7.20 -12.17 -4.52
C ILE A 28 -8.40 -11.34 -4.09
N ILE A 29 -8.54 -10.20 -4.72
CA ILE A 29 -9.66 -9.26 -4.57
C ILE A 29 -10.46 -9.28 -5.86
N VAL A 30 -11.78 -9.38 -5.75
CA VAL A 30 -12.72 -9.33 -6.87
C VAL A 30 -13.53 -8.03 -6.77
N ILE A 31 -13.52 -7.21 -7.83
CA ILE A 31 -14.32 -5.98 -7.92
C ILE A 31 -14.81 -5.84 -9.36
N ASP A 32 -16.13 -5.70 -9.54
CA ASP A 32 -16.78 -5.39 -10.82
C ASP A 32 -16.27 -6.24 -12.01
N GLY A 33 -16.09 -7.55 -11.79
CA GLY A 33 -15.63 -8.47 -12.84
C GLY A 33 -14.12 -8.51 -13.07
N TYR A 34 -13.33 -7.84 -12.23
CA TYR A 34 -11.87 -7.80 -12.29
C TYR A 34 -11.22 -8.41 -11.06
N LEU A 35 -10.03 -8.96 -11.25
CA LEU A 35 -9.20 -9.55 -10.18
C LEU A 35 -8.02 -8.64 -9.87
N PHE A 36 -7.71 -8.49 -8.59
CA PHE A 36 -6.60 -7.65 -8.11
C PHE A 36 -5.82 -8.40 -7.01
N ARG A 37 -4.54 -8.07 -6.86
CA ARG A 37 -3.70 -8.55 -5.74
C ARG A 37 -3.63 -7.55 -4.59
N GLU A 38 -4.00 -6.32 -4.84
CA GLU A 38 -4.07 -5.22 -3.89
C GLU A 38 -5.36 -4.43 -4.13
N MET A 39 -5.92 -3.79 -3.10
CA MET A 39 -7.08 -2.93 -3.25
C MET A 39 -6.76 -1.79 -4.25
N PRO A 40 -7.46 -1.72 -5.41
CA PRO A 40 -7.10 -0.76 -6.44
C PRO A 40 -7.57 0.67 -6.15
N VAL A 41 -8.50 0.85 -5.22
CA VAL A 41 -9.09 2.13 -4.82
C VAL A 41 -9.09 2.29 -3.31
N ALA A 42 -9.38 3.50 -2.82
CA ALA A 42 -9.49 3.79 -1.40
C ALA A 42 -10.61 2.96 -0.73
N THR A 43 -10.36 2.51 0.49
CA THR A 43 -11.29 1.61 1.20
C THR A 43 -12.63 2.25 1.56
N HIS A 44 -12.71 3.59 1.63
CA HIS A 44 -13.98 4.28 1.91
C HIS A 44 -15.02 4.15 0.77
N TYR A 45 -14.60 3.72 -0.43
CA TYR A 45 -15.52 3.38 -1.53
C TYR A 45 -16.18 2.00 -1.37
N ILE A 46 -15.79 1.19 -0.40
CA ILE A 46 -16.36 -0.15 -0.22
C ILE A 46 -17.73 -0.03 0.45
N ALA A 47 -18.75 -0.60 -0.18
CA ALA A 47 -20.11 -0.71 0.34
C ALA A 47 -20.38 -2.07 1.00
N LYS A 48 -19.94 -3.15 0.34
CA LYS A 48 -20.14 -4.52 0.83
C LYS A 48 -18.91 -5.40 0.57
N MET A 49 -18.82 -6.46 1.35
CA MET A 49 -17.80 -7.50 1.25
C MET A 49 -18.42 -8.87 1.10
N HIS A 50 -17.87 -9.65 0.18
CA HIS A 50 -18.19 -11.05 -0.07
C HIS A 50 -17.00 -11.93 0.27
N LEU A 51 -17.22 -12.99 1.02
CA LEU A 51 -16.19 -14.01 1.27
C LEU A 51 -16.33 -15.11 0.22
N LEU A 52 -15.29 -15.29 -0.57
CA LEU A 52 -15.27 -16.27 -1.66
C LEU A 52 -14.34 -17.42 -1.29
N ARG A 53 -14.76 -18.64 -1.61
CA ARG A 53 -13.93 -19.84 -1.46
C ARG A 53 -13.92 -20.60 -2.77
N THR A 54 -12.73 -20.91 -3.27
CA THR A 54 -12.57 -21.73 -4.45
C THR A 54 -12.85 -23.22 -4.14
N PRO A 55 -13.12 -24.05 -5.14
CA PRO A 55 -13.23 -25.50 -4.98
C PRO A 55 -11.99 -26.14 -4.32
N SER A 56 -10.80 -25.62 -4.58
CA SER A 56 -9.56 -26.07 -3.92
C SER A 56 -9.42 -25.61 -2.46
N GLY A 57 -10.33 -24.76 -1.96
CA GLY A 57 -10.33 -24.24 -0.60
C GLY A 57 -9.57 -22.95 -0.41
N ALA A 58 -9.02 -22.35 -1.47
CA ALA A 58 -8.42 -21.03 -1.37
C ALA A 58 -9.48 -19.95 -1.07
N SER A 59 -9.08 -18.88 -0.39
CA SER A 59 -9.98 -17.79 -0.01
C SER A 59 -9.66 -16.53 -0.80
N ALA A 60 -10.71 -15.85 -1.25
CA ALA A 60 -10.64 -14.52 -1.86
C ALA A 60 -11.72 -13.60 -1.26
N VAL A 61 -11.64 -12.32 -1.55
CA VAL A 61 -12.63 -11.34 -1.08
C VAL A 61 -13.17 -10.56 -2.26
N GLY A 62 -14.48 -10.51 -2.39
CA GLY A 62 -15.17 -9.64 -3.34
C GLY A 62 -15.60 -8.34 -2.65
N PHE A 63 -15.56 -7.21 -3.35
CA PHE A 63 -16.07 -5.94 -2.86
C PHE A 63 -17.03 -5.31 -3.86
N GLU A 64 -18.18 -4.84 -3.35
CA GLU A 64 -19.03 -3.89 -4.04
C GLU A 64 -18.62 -2.48 -3.63
N LEU A 65 -18.52 -1.59 -4.59
CA LEU A 65 -18.16 -0.20 -4.36
C LEU A 65 -19.40 0.69 -4.31
N THR A 66 -19.29 1.84 -3.65
CA THR A 66 -20.31 2.91 -3.65
C THR A 66 -20.39 3.67 -4.96
N GLU A 67 -19.29 3.64 -5.74
CA GLU A 67 -19.13 4.27 -7.05
C GLU A 67 -18.50 3.27 -8.02
N PRO A 68 -18.69 3.42 -9.34
CA PRO A 68 -18.04 2.54 -10.33
C PRO A 68 -16.53 2.55 -10.18
N LEU A 69 -15.91 1.38 -10.42
CA LEU A 69 -14.45 1.24 -10.44
C LEU A 69 -13.85 2.21 -11.48
N PRO A 70 -12.94 3.13 -11.11
CA PRO A 70 -12.37 4.07 -12.05
C PRO A 70 -11.49 3.36 -13.08
N GLU A 71 -11.57 3.80 -14.35
CA GLU A 71 -10.82 3.18 -15.47
C GLU A 71 -9.31 3.07 -15.19
N LYS A 72 -8.73 4.09 -14.55
CA LYS A 72 -7.32 4.08 -14.15
C LYS A 72 -6.93 2.95 -13.19
N ALA A 73 -7.90 2.32 -12.51
CA ALA A 73 -7.66 1.17 -11.66
C ALA A 73 -7.45 -0.12 -12.46
N LEU A 74 -7.98 -0.20 -13.69
CA LEU A 74 -7.93 -1.41 -14.52
C LEU A 74 -6.50 -1.81 -14.90
N LYS A 75 -5.56 -0.88 -14.95
CA LYS A 75 -4.13 -1.19 -15.21
C LYS A 75 -3.49 -2.06 -14.10
N TYR A 76 -4.13 -2.14 -12.94
CA TYR A 76 -3.70 -2.99 -11.81
C TYR A 76 -4.46 -4.32 -11.76
N ALA A 77 -5.40 -4.54 -12.68
CA ALA A 77 -6.11 -5.80 -12.77
C ALA A 77 -5.18 -6.93 -13.20
N VAL A 78 -5.37 -8.10 -12.61
CA VAL A 78 -4.63 -9.31 -12.96
C VAL A 78 -5.44 -10.09 -13.99
N PRO A 79 -4.84 -10.53 -15.11
CA PRO A 79 -5.51 -11.38 -16.08
C PRO A 79 -6.08 -12.66 -15.41
N VAL A 80 -7.31 -13.01 -15.72
CA VAL A 80 -8.03 -14.14 -15.08
C VAL A 80 -7.23 -15.44 -15.16
N GLY A 81 -6.60 -15.72 -16.30
CA GLY A 81 -5.76 -16.91 -16.49
C GLY A 81 -4.47 -16.95 -15.66
N GLN A 82 -4.09 -15.85 -15.00
CA GLN A 82 -2.94 -15.79 -14.08
C GLN A 82 -3.32 -15.99 -12.61
N VAL A 83 -4.62 -16.19 -12.34
CA VAL A 83 -5.16 -16.45 -11.00
C VAL A 83 -5.72 -17.86 -10.96
N PRO A 84 -5.20 -18.74 -10.10
CA PRO A 84 -5.79 -20.06 -9.93
C PRO A 84 -7.30 -19.96 -9.64
N GLU A 85 -8.11 -20.70 -10.40
CA GLU A 85 -9.57 -20.67 -10.29
C GLU A 85 -10.22 -19.27 -10.45
N GLY A 86 -9.56 -18.36 -11.20
CA GLY A 86 -10.00 -16.96 -11.36
C GLY A 86 -11.40 -16.84 -11.96
N GLU A 87 -11.74 -17.64 -12.98
CA GLU A 87 -13.08 -17.67 -13.58
C GLU A 87 -14.14 -18.09 -12.55
N TRP A 88 -13.82 -19.05 -11.70
CA TRP A 88 -14.71 -19.49 -10.65
C TRP A 88 -14.95 -18.38 -9.61
N LEU A 89 -13.89 -17.64 -9.25
CA LEU A 89 -14.00 -16.51 -8.32
C LEU A 89 -14.91 -15.41 -8.87
N LEU A 90 -14.76 -15.05 -10.14
CA LEU A 90 -15.64 -14.07 -10.79
C LEU A 90 -17.09 -14.54 -10.79
N LYS A 91 -17.35 -15.78 -11.22
CA LYS A 91 -18.68 -16.36 -11.25
C LYS A 91 -19.31 -16.39 -9.85
N SER A 92 -18.59 -16.88 -8.85
CA SER A 92 -19.06 -16.95 -7.46
C SER A 92 -19.40 -15.58 -6.88
N TYR A 93 -18.58 -14.56 -7.21
CA TYR A 93 -18.83 -13.18 -6.81
C TYR A 93 -20.14 -12.66 -7.44
N ASP A 94 -20.33 -12.85 -8.74
CA ASP A 94 -21.53 -12.39 -9.46
C ASP A 94 -22.79 -13.09 -8.94
N GLU A 95 -22.72 -14.39 -8.64
CA GLU A 95 -23.83 -15.15 -8.06
C GLU A 95 -24.22 -14.62 -6.67
N GLN A 96 -23.25 -14.39 -5.77
CA GLN A 96 -23.50 -13.83 -4.44
C GLN A 96 -24.04 -12.39 -4.51
N LYS A 97 -23.50 -11.57 -5.41
CA LYS A 97 -23.97 -10.19 -5.65
C LYS A 97 -25.42 -10.19 -6.16
N ALA A 98 -25.73 -11.03 -7.14
CA ALA A 98 -27.10 -11.18 -7.68
C ALA A 98 -28.10 -11.71 -6.66
N ALA A 99 -27.67 -12.58 -5.74
CA ALA A 99 -28.49 -13.08 -4.62
C ALA A 99 -28.69 -12.03 -3.50
N GLY A 100 -28.06 -10.87 -3.62
CA GLY A 100 -28.09 -9.83 -2.57
C GLY A 100 -27.28 -10.19 -1.32
N GLU A 101 -26.44 -11.21 -1.42
CA GLU A 101 -25.53 -11.63 -0.36
C GLU A 101 -24.43 -10.59 -0.19
N GLY A 102 -23.70 -10.70 0.90
CA GLY A 102 -22.61 -9.79 1.21
C GLY A 102 -22.86 -9.01 2.49
N ARG A 103 -21.77 -8.75 3.20
CA ARG A 103 -21.81 -8.01 4.45
C ARG A 103 -21.57 -6.54 4.17
N SER A 104 -22.52 -5.67 4.56
CA SER A 104 -22.29 -4.22 4.52
C SER A 104 -21.13 -3.84 5.42
N ILE A 105 -20.25 -3.02 4.90
CA ILE A 105 -19.07 -2.52 5.61
C ILE A 105 -19.02 -1.01 5.37
N SER A 106 -18.70 -0.27 6.42
CA SER A 106 -18.36 1.14 6.33
C SER A 106 -16.91 1.32 6.74
N PHE A 107 -16.11 1.86 5.85
CA PHE A 107 -14.75 2.29 6.14
C PHE A 107 -14.72 3.81 6.10
N GLY A 108 -13.97 4.38 7.03
CA GLY A 108 -13.75 5.81 7.10
C GLY A 108 -14.42 6.44 8.31
N GLY A 109 -13.75 7.42 8.83
CA GLY A 109 -14.17 8.30 9.92
C GLY A 109 -14.14 9.76 9.46
N THR A 110 -14.41 10.67 10.38
CA THR A 110 -14.26 12.09 10.11
C THR A 110 -12.79 12.44 9.92
N PRO A 111 -12.43 13.17 8.84
CA PRO A 111 -11.07 13.66 8.67
C PRO A 111 -10.64 14.51 9.87
N MET A 112 -9.49 14.16 10.46
CA MET A 112 -8.95 14.86 11.64
C MET A 112 -8.12 16.09 11.28
N LEU A 113 -7.70 16.20 10.02
CA LEU A 113 -7.06 17.37 9.42
C LEU A 113 -7.86 17.81 8.20
N LYS A 114 -8.00 19.13 8.05
CA LYS A 114 -8.69 19.73 6.91
C LYS A 114 -7.65 20.27 5.93
N GLU A 115 -7.76 19.88 4.66
CA GLU A 115 -7.00 20.46 3.57
C GLU A 115 -7.25 21.97 3.48
N GLY A 116 -6.22 22.72 3.13
CA GLY A 116 -6.24 24.17 3.08
C GLY A 116 -6.03 24.85 4.44
N THR A 117 -5.81 24.11 5.53
CA THR A 117 -5.49 24.69 6.86
C THR A 117 -4.02 24.56 7.18
N ALA A 118 -3.52 25.43 8.07
CA ALA A 118 -2.14 25.33 8.55
C ALA A 118 -1.92 24.01 9.28
N PHE A 119 -0.79 23.34 8.98
CA PHE A 119 -0.37 22.16 9.73
C PHE A 119 -0.02 22.56 11.16
N PRO A 120 -0.48 21.83 12.17
CA PRO A 120 -0.25 22.21 13.57
C PRO A 120 1.25 22.24 13.93
N ALA A 121 1.59 23.05 14.93
CA ALA A 121 2.92 23.01 15.52
C ALA A 121 3.23 21.64 16.09
N PHE A 122 4.44 21.16 15.85
CA PHE A 122 4.89 19.85 16.31
C PHE A 122 6.33 19.87 16.85
N SER A 123 6.60 18.90 17.71
CA SER A 123 7.93 18.53 18.15
C SER A 123 7.96 17.01 18.25
N ALA A 124 8.71 16.35 17.36
CA ALA A 124 8.71 14.90 17.22
C ALA A 124 10.15 14.38 17.22
N THR A 125 10.38 13.25 17.90
CA THR A 125 11.71 12.66 18.02
C THR A 125 11.82 11.47 17.08
N ASP A 126 12.90 11.44 16.28
CA ASP A 126 13.17 10.30 15.42
C ASP A 126 13.83 9.12 16.17
N ILE A 127 14.02 8.02 15.47
CA ILE A 127 14.55 6.78 16.04
C ILE A 127 15.99 6.91 16.55
N ASP A 128 16.73 7.94 16.09
CA ASP A 128 18.11 8.22 16.47
C ASP A 128 18.21 9.32 17.53
N GLY A 129 17.06 9.81 18.02
CA GLY A 129 16.97 10.79 19.10
C GLY A 129 17.00 12.25 18.65
N ARG A 130 17.02 12.55 17.34
CA ARG A 130 16.92 13.91 16.84
C ARG A 130 15.49 14.43 16.97
N VAL A 131 15.36 15.65 17.47
CA VAL A 131 14.07 16.35 17.54
C VAL A 131 13.85 17.15 16.25
N TRP A 132 12.67 17.01 15.68
CA TRP A 132 12.18 17.69 14.48
C TRP A 132 11.00 18.60 14.84
N THR A 133 10.98 19.78 14.26
CA THR A 133 9.95 20.81 14.50
C THR A 133 9.49 21.45 13.20
N ASN A 134 8.51 22.35 13.25
CA ASN A 134 8.08 23.12 12.08
C ASN A 134 9.23 23.91 11.44
N ALA A 135 10.19 24.40 12.23
CA ALA A 135 11.34 25.16 11.71
C ALA A 135 12.24 24.31 10.79
N ASP A 136 12.37 23.00 11.03
CA ASP A 136 13.17 22.10 10.19
C ASP A 136 12.57 21.87 8.80
N VAL A 137 11.26 22.06 8.67
CA VAL A 137 10.49 21.82 7.43
C VAL A 137 10.01 23.12 6.77
N GLU A 138 10.31 24.26 7.33
CA GLU A 138 9.91 25.56 6.78
C GLU A 138 10.40 25.74 5.34
N GLY A 139 9.53 26.19 4.45
CA GLY A 139 9.81 26.37 3.02
C GLY A 139 9.99 25.09 2.21
N LYS A 140 9.77 23.93 2.81
CA LYS A 140 9.87 22.62 2.15
C LYS A 140 8.51 21.96 2.05
N VAL A 141 8.33 21.12 1.04
CA VAL A 141 7.22 20.16 1.02
C VAL A 141 7.52 19.07 2.06
N MET A 142 6.57 18.80 2.93
CA MET A 142 6.66 17.72 3.92
C MET A 142 5.62 16.64 3.62
N VAL A 143 6.03 15.38 3.70
CA VAL A 143 5.14 14.23 3.63
C VAL A 143 5.28 13.40 4.89
N LEU A 144 4.17 13.11 5.55
CA LEU A 144 4.12 12.36 6.79
C LEU A 144 3.22 11.13 6.59
N ASN A 145 3.79 9.93 6.68
CA ASN A 145 3.07 8.66 6.63
C ASN A 145 2.94 8.08 8.04
N LEU A 146 1.71 7.80 8.46
CA LEU A 146 1.38 7.23 9.77
C LEU A 146 1.13 5.74 9.63
N TRP A 147 1.80 4.94 10.48
CA TRP A 147 1.79 3.48 10.38
C TRP A 147 1.97 2.81 11.76
N PHE A 148 1.86 1.48 11.80
CA PHE A 148 2.26 0.65 12.94
C PHE A 148 2.75 -0.73 12.48
N THR A 149 3.48 -1.45 13.33
CA THR A 149 4.18 -2.70 12.94
C THR A 149 3.25 -3.82 12.48
N GLY A 150 2.04 -3.90 13.02
CA GLY A 150 1.00 -4.86 12.64
C GLY A 150 0.19 -4.48 11.40
N CYS A 151 0.41 -3.29 10.81
CA CYS A 151 -0.35 -2.80 9.67
C CYS A 151 0.15 -3.45 8.36
N GLY A 152 -0.58 -4.43 7.85
CA GLY A 152 -0.25 -5.12 6.60
C GLY A 152 -0.16 -4.18 5.39
N PRO A 153 -1.18 -3.37 5.09
CA PRO A 153 -1.14 -2.40 3.98
C PRO A 153 0.01 -1.40 4.10
N CYS A 154 0.28 -0.87 5.31
CA CYS A 154 1.39 0.05 5.53
C CYS A 154 2.74 -0.58 5.15
N ARG A 155 2.97 -1.82 5.59
CA ARG A 155 4.20 -2.55 5.27
C ARG A 155 4.33 -2.89 3.79
N ALA A 156 3.20 -3.09 3.10
CA ALA A 156 3.19 -3.39 1.67
C ALA A 156 3.61 -2.19 0.81
N GLU A 157 3.23 -0.96 1.18
CA GLU A 157 3.57 0.25 0.43
C GLU A 157 5.00 0.77 0.67
N MET A 158 5.63 0.45 1.82
CA MET A 158 6.93 0.99 2.21
C MET A 158 8.04 0.92 1.15
N PRO A 159 8.23 -0.20 0.41
CA PRO A 159 9.25 -0.26 -0.64
C PRO A 159 9.04 0.74 -1.77
N GLU A 160 7.77 0.96 -2.17
CA GLU A 160 7.43 1.96 -3.18
C GLU A 160 7.67 3.38 -2.67
N LEU A 161 7.23 3.67 -1.44
CA LEU A 161 7.41 4.98 -0.81
C LEU A 161 8.90 5.33 -0.63
N SER A 162 9.75 4.36 -0.36
CA SER A 162 11.20 4.56 -0.28
C SER A 162 11.77 5.14 -1.57
N GLY A 163 11.31 4.65 -2.73
CA GLY A 163 11.71 5.18 -4.03
C GLY A 163 11.29 6.65 -4.24
N TRP A 164 10.24 7.13 -3.57
CA TRP A 164 9.84 8.54 -3.68
C TRP A 164 10.87 9.49 -3.07
N LYS A 165 11.47 9.10 -1.95
CA LYS A 165 12.54 9.90 -1.32
C LYS A 165 13.77 10.00 -2.21
N ASP A 166 14.13 8.91 -2.87
CA ASP A 166 15.27 8.88 -3.80
C ASP A 166 15.03 9.78 -5.03
N GLU A 167 13.78 9.81 -5.53
CA GLU A 167 13.39 10.65 -6.66
C GLU A 167 13.17 12.14 -6.30
N MET A 168 12.87 12.44 -5.04
CA MET A 168 12.50 13.77 -4.56
C MET A 168 13.29 14.14 -3.29
N PRO A 169 14.63 14.26 -3.37
CA PRO A 169 15.49 14.47 -2.19
C PRO A 169 15.30 15.84 -1.51
N ASP A 170 14.63 16.77 -2.16
CA ASP A 170 14.27 18.10 -1.64
C ASP A 170 12.98 18.10 -0.81
N VAL A 171 12.23 16.99 -0.79
CA VAL A 171 11.03 16.80 0.02
C VAL A 171 11.40 16.16 1.36
N MET A 172 10.77 16.64 2.44
CA MET A 172 10.95 16.08 3.78
C MET A 172 9.97 14.91 3.99
N PHE A 173 10.49 13.69 3.96
CA PHE A 173 9.70 12.48 4.14
C PHE A 173 9.85 11.95 5.56
N PHE A 174 8.75 11.91 6.32
CA PHE A 174 8.65 11.35 7.66
C PHE A 174 7.75 10.12 7.67
N SER A 175 8.14 9.10 8.41
CA SER A 175 7.29 7.98 8.78
C SER A 175 7.07 8.01 10.29
N SER A 176 5.84 7.94 10.76
CA SER A 176 5.55 8.07 12.19
C SER A 176 4.76 6.88 12.72
N THR A 177 5.21 6.35 13.86
CA THR A 177 4.51 5.32 14.62
C THR A 177 4.44 5.67 16.10
N TYR A 178 3.34 5.28 16.74
CA TYR A 178 3.17 5.40 18.19
C TYR A 178 3.98 4.35 18.96
N GLU A 179 4.54 3.37 18.27
CA GLU A 179 5.37 2.32 18.84
C GLU A 179 6.79 2.82 19.07
N ASP A 180 7.53 2.12 19.96
CA ASP A 180 8.91 2.44 20.26
C ASP A 180 9.90 2.00 19.16
N ALA A 181 11.16 2.40 19.33
CA ALA A 181 12.23 2.09 18.39
C ALA A 181 12.52 0.58 18.31
N GLU A 182 12.37 -0.16 19.40
CA GLU A 182 12.63 -1.60 19.46
C GLU A 182 11.67 -2.36 18.55
N ARG A 183 10.39 -1.97 18.55
CA ARG A 183 9.36 -2.55 17.66
C ARG A 183 9.46 -2.06 16.23
N ALA A 184 9.73 -0.77 16.04
CA ALA A 184 9.73 -0.15 14.71
C ALA A 184 10.93 -0.61 13.84
N ARG A 185 12.14 -0.64 14.41
CA ARG A 185 13.40 -0.89 13.69
C ARG A 185 13.39 -2.16 12.84
N PRO A 186 12.98 -3.35 13.35
CA PRO A 186 12.96 -4.56 12.52
C PRO A 186 12.08 -4.45 11.27
N VAL A 187 10.94 -3.76 11.36
CA VAL A 187 10.04 -3.56 10.22
C VAL A 187 10.65 -2.60 9.19
N LEU A 188 11.23 -1.50 9.65
CA LEU A 188 11.89 -0.51 8.79
C LEU A 188 13.06 -1.16 8.01
N GLU A 189 13.87 -1.97 8.67
CA GLU A 189 14.98 -2.71 8.07
C GLU A 189 14.49 -3.77 7.08
N GLU A 190 13.52 -4.62 7.46
CA GLU A 190 12.92 -5.64 6.59
C GLU A 190 12.36 -5.03 5.30
N ARG A 191 11.69 -3.88 5.42
CA ARG A 191 11.05 -3.17 4.30
C ARG A 191 11.99 -2.20 3.60
N ARG A 192 13.20 -1.99 4.11
CA ARG A 192 14.16 -1.00 3.61
C ARG A 192 13.54 0.39 3.52
N PHE A 193 12.73 0.74 4.53
CA PHE A 193 12.00 2.00 4.54
C PHE A 193 12.92 3.13 4.99
N ASN A 194 13.24 4.05 4.09
CA ASN A 194 14.30 5.05 4.24
C ASN A 194 13.81 6.46 4.64
N TRP A 195 12.52 6.62 4.94
CA TRP A 195 11.98 7.88 5.44
C TRP A 195 12.45 8.14 6.86
N ILE A 196 12.43 9.42 7.32
CA ILE A 196 12.82 9.80 8.68
C ILE A 196 11.83 9.17 9.67
N PRO A 197 12.25 8.20 10.50
CA PRO A 197 11.33 7.43 11.32
C PRO A 197 11.09 8.07 12.68
N ILE A 198 9.93 8.68 12.86
CA ILE A 198 9.43 9.18 14.16
C ILE A 198 8.87 8.01 14.95
N VAL A 199 9.29 7.86 16.19
CA VAL A 199 8.85 6.78 17.11
C VAL A 199 8.25 7.35 18.39
N ASN A 200 7.53 6.51 19.15
CA ASN A 200 6.83 6.92 20.37
C ASN A 200 5.87 8.10 20.15
N ASP A 201 5.39 8.27 18.92
CA ASP A 201 4.57 9.41 18.55
C ASP A 201 3.23 9.41 19.27
N ARG A 202 2.93 10.53 19.92
CA ARG A 202 1.63 10.80 20.56
C ARG A 202 0.88 11.94 19.87
N GLN A 203 1.58 12.71 19.06
CA GLN A 203 1.08 13.94 18.49
C GLN A 203 0.40 13.71 17.14
N PHE A 204 1.06 12.99 16.22
CA PHE A 204 0.51 12.73 14.89
C PHE A 204 -0.51 11.60 14.90
N LYS A 205 -0.40 10.65 15.83
CA LYS A 205 -1.39 9.55 16.00
C LYS A 205 -2.84 10.05 16.02
N LYS A 206 -3.12 11.24 16.57
CA LYS A 206 -4.47 11.82 16.62
C LYS A 206 -5.08 12.05 15.23
N PHE A 207 -4.24 12.23 14.18
CA PHE A 207 -4.72 12.47 12.82
C PHE A 207 -5.27 11.22 12.14
N VAL A 208 -5.04 10.05 12.70
CA VAL A 208 -5.64 8.79 12.23
C VAL A 208 -7.13 8.77 12.53
N GLY A 209 -7.55 9.21 13.73
CA GLY A 209 -8.93 9.13 14.17
C GLY A 209 -9.49 7.71 14.06
N ASP A 210 -10.71 7.60 13.54
CA ASP A 210 -11.40 6.32 13.29
C ASP A 210 -11.18 5.78 11.88
N ASN A 211 -10.30 6.42 11.08
CA ASN A 211 -10.08 6.05 9.67
C ASN A 211 -9.17 4.82 9.48
N GLY A 212 -8.37 4.47 10.49
CA GLY A 212 -7.39 3.39 10.38
C GLY A 212 -6.10 3.81 9.66
N TYR A 213 -5.19 2.85 9.49
CA TYR A 213 -3.86 3.04 8.90
C TYR A 213 -3.75 2.38 7.52
N PRO A 214 -2.84 2.89 6.65
CA PRO A 214 -1.99 4.06 6.80
C PRO A 214 -2.78 5.37 6.65
N VAL A 215 -2.17 6.48 7.12
CA VAL A 215 -2.61 7.83 6.78
C VAL A 215 -1.41 8.58 6.23
N THR A 216 -1.56 9.21 5.06
CA THR A 216 -0.49 10.04 4.48
C THR A 216 -0.96 11.48 4.37
N ILE A 217 -0.17 12.39 4.93
CA ILE A 217 -0.43 13.82 4.98
C ILE A 217 0.65 14.53 4.17
N VAL A 218 0.24 15.41 3.27
CA VAL A 218 1.13 16.28 2.50
C VAL A 218 0.95 17.72 2.96
N VAL A 219 2.04 18.37 3.27
CA VAL A 219 2.09 19.79 3.65
C VAL A 219 2.94 20.53 2.61
N ASP A 220 2.41 21.61 2.10
CA ASP A 220 3.11 22.44 1.12
C ASP A 220 4.20 23.32 1.74
N ARG A 221 4.92 24.07 0.91
CA ARG A 221 6.02 24.95 1.34
C ARG A 221 5.59 26.09 2.26
N THR A 222 4.30 26.42 2.30
CA THR A 222 3.74 27.45 3.18
C THR A 222 3.34 26.89 4.55
N GLY A 223 3.50 25.59 4.76
CA GLY A 223 3.05 24.90 5.98
C GLY A 223 1.56 24.58 5.98
N THR A 224 0.90 24.64 4.80
CA THR A 224 -0.53 24.33 4.65
C THR A 224 -0.73 22.86 4.31
N VAL A 225 -1.71 22.21 4.95
CA VAL A 225 -2.12 20.84 4.61
C VAL A 225 -2.68 20.84 3.20
N SER A 226 -1.97 20.22 2.28
CA SER A 226 -2.31 20.18 0.86
C SER A 226 -3.11 18.94 0.46
N ARG A 227 -2.89 17.80 1.17
CA ARG A 227 -3.59 16.54 0.94
C ARG A 227 -3.58 15.66 2.17
N VAL A 228 -4.68 14.94 2.41
CA VAL A 228 -4.77 13.89 3.44
C VAL A 228 -5.36 12.63 2.78
N GLU A 229 -4.61 11.55 2.79
CA GLU A 229 -5.06 10.25 2.26
C GLU A 229 -5.21 9.25 3.39
N TYR A 230 -6.38 8.62 3.47
CA TYR A 230 -6.67 7.53 4.39
C TYR A 230 -6.67 6.20 3.65
N GLY A 231 -5.92 5.23 4.20
CA GLY A 231 -5.67 3.96 3.51
C GLY A 231 -4.61 4.11 2.42
N THR A 232 -4.44 3.06 1.63
CA THR A 232 -3.49 3.03 0.51
C THR A 232 -4.04 2.16 -0.63
N SER A 233 -3.82 2.61 -1.85
CA SER A 233 -4.05 1.85 -3.07
C SER A 233 -3.04 2.30 -4.14
N PRO A 234 -2.79 1.48 -5.17
CA PRO A 234 -1.90 1.89 -6.26
C PRO A 234 -2.32 3.19 -6.93
N VAL A 235 -3.63 3.41 -7.10
CA VAL A 235 -4.18 4.65 -7.68
C VAL A 235 -3.91 5.84 -6.78
N GLN A 236 -4.20 5.71 -5.47
CA GLN A 236 -3.93 6.79 -4.51
C GLN A 236 -2.44 7.15 -4.46
N ARG A 237 -1.55 6.16 -4.42
CA ARG A 237 -0.10 6.39 -4.38
C ARG A 237 0.40 7.11 -5.63
N GLU A 238 -0.08 6.74 -6.83
CA GLU A 238 0.27 7.42 -8.06
C GLU A 238 -0.19 8.89 -8.06
N GLU A 239 -1.43 9.16 -7.69
CA GLU A 239 -1.98 10.51 -7.60
C GLU A 239 -1.25 11.35 -6.56
N LEU A 240 -1.00 10.78 -5.39
CA LEU A 240 -0.29 11.43 -4.31
C LEU A 240 1.15 11.79 -4.74
N LYS A 241 1.84 10.87 -5.41
CA LYS A 241 3.19 11.13 -5.95
C LYS A 241 3.19 12.28 -6.97
N GLN A 242 2.20 12.31 -7.87
CA GLN A 242 2.05 13.39 -8.84
C GLN A 242 1.74 14.72 -8.14
N HIS A 243 0.88 14.71 -7.12
CA HIS A 243 0.55 15.87 -6.31
C HIS A 243 1.80 16.44 -5.62
N ILE A 244 2.59 15.60 -4.94
CA ILE A 244 3.85 16.00 -4.28
C ILE A 244 4.81 16.64 -5.31
N ARG A 245 4.95 16.04 -6.50
CA ARG A 245 5.79 16.59 -7.57
C ARG A 245 5.33 17.99 -8.01
N SER A 246 4.02 18.25 -8.04
CA SER A 246 3.47 19.56 -8.43
C SER A 246 3.80 20.68 -7.43
N LEU A 247 3.93 20.35 -6.15
CA LEU A 247 4.25 21.29 -5.06
C LEU A 247 5.73 21.69 -4.98
N ARG A 248 6.60 20.99 -5.70
CA ARG A 248 8.05 21.26 -5.73
C ARG A 248 8.44 22.39 -6.68
N ARG A 249 7.51 22.85 -7.53
CA ARG A 249 7.73 23.90 -8.54
C ARG A 249 7.68 25.31 -7.92
#